data_531031524af4ff1ea887c1a472207c18
#
_entry.id   531031524af4ff1ea887c1a472207c18
#
_cell.length_a   1.000
_cell.length_b   1.000
_cell.length_c   1.000
_cell.angle_alpha   90.00
_cell.angle_beta   90.00
_cell.angle_gamma   90.00
#
_symmetry.space_group_name_H-M   'P 1'
#
loop_
_entity.id
_entity.type
_entity.pdbx_description
1 polymer ?
#
loop_
_entity_poly.entity_id
_entity_poly.type
_entity_poly.pdbx_seq_one_letter_code
_entity_poly.pdbx_strand_id
1 'polypeptide(L)'
;MEFDFKGQTALVTGGTRGIGRGVSEALLKAGAKVVATYHSNAKAAKKFAESRKEYSASLDLGSFDVTKYAQVEDFYRYVEETYGEIQILVHCSGIRIDSIVGMMQERDWGKVIDTNLTGTFNMCKFSVQNMMRKKYGRIIIITSPIGKFGFSGQSNYAASK
;
A
#
# COMPACT_ATOMS: atom_id res chain seq x y z
N MET A 1 17.85 10.11 15.79
CA MET A 1 17.96 8.67 15.48
C MET A 1 17.89 8.55 13.97
N GLU A 2 18.95 8.12 13.34
CA GLU A 2 18.97 7.91 11.89
C GLU A 2 18.58 6.45 11.62
N PHE A 3 17.53 6.23 10.82
CA PHE A 3 17.15 4.89 10.40
C PHE A 3 17.99 4.50 9.18
N ASP A 4 18.51 3.29 9.17
CA ASP A 4 19.21 2.71 8.02
C ASP A 4 18.47 1.47 7.52
N PHE A 5 17.98 1.54 6.27
CA PHE A 5 17.29 0.45 5.57
C PHE A 5 18.05 -0.02 4.33
N LYS A 6 19.36 0.25 4.26
CA LYS A 6 20.21 -0.25 3.16
C LYS A 6 20.08 -1.76 2.99
N GLY A 7 19.96 -2.20 1.75
CA GLY A 7 19.80 -3.62 1.43
C GLY A 7 18.40 -4.19 1.69
N GLN A 8 17.43 -3.37 2.14
CA GLN A 8 16.05 -3.79 2.32
C GLN A 8 15.16 -3.28 1.20
N THR A 9 14.24 -4.14 0.75
CA THR A 9 13.20 -3.81 -0.22
C THR A 9 11.89 -3.51 0.49
N ALA A 10 11.33 -2.34 0.24
CA ALA A 10 10.06 -1.89 0.80
C ALA A 10 9.00 -1.78 -0.29
N LEU A 11 7.86 -2.42 -0.07
CA LEU A 11 6.66 -2.28 -0.88
C LEU A 11 5.70 -1.29 -0.22
N VAL A 12 5.37 -0.19 -0.92
CA VAL A 12 4.48 0.85 -0.38
C VAL A 12 3.25 0.96 -1.27
N THR A 13 2.09 0.46 -0.82
CA THR A 13 0.85 0.60 -1.60
C THR A 13 0.30 2.02 -1.48
N GLY A 14 -0.24 2.55 -2.60
CA GLY A 14 -0.60 3.97 -2.64
C GLY A 14 0.61 4.91 -2.47
N GLY A 15 1.83 4.40 -2.77
CA GLY A 15 3.11 5.04 -2.47
C GLY A 15 3.46 6.28 -3.30
N THR A 16 2.62 6.65 -4.27
CA THR A 16 2.91 7.74 -5.22
C THR A 16 2.25 9.07 -4.86
N ARG A 17 1.39 9.11 -3.83
CA ARG A 17 0.70 10.33 -3.37
C ARG A 17 0.37 10.27 -1.87
N GLY A 18 0.01 11.42 -1.29
CA GLY A 18 -0.48 11.53 0.10
C GLY A 18 0.49 10.93 1.11
N ILE A 19 -0.06 10.19 2.09
CA ILE A 19 0.72 9.54 3.16
C ILE A 19 1.72 8.55 2.58
N GLY A 20 1.28 7.70 1.63
CA GLY A 20 2.15 6.70 1.03
C GLY A 20 3.37 7.30 0.32
N ARG A 21 3.20 8.46 -0.36
CA ARG A 21 4.34 9.20 -0.94
C ARG A 21 5.33 9.63 0.13
N GLY A 22 4.85 10.21 1.24
CA GLY A 22 5.73 10.62 2.34
C GLY A 22 6.50 9.44 2.93
N VAL A 23 5.85 8.27 3.04
CA VAL A 23 6.50 7.02 3.47
C VAL A 23 7.54 6.57 2.46
N SER A 24 7.21 6.55 1.16
CA SER A 24 8.17 6.18 0.09
C SER A 24 9.41 7.08 0.13
N GLU A 25 9.22 8.39 0.27
CA GLU A 25 10.33 9.35 0.36
C GLU A 25 11.20 9.14 1.61
N ALA A 26 10.58 8.85 2.75
CA ALA A 26 11.31 8.59 4.00
C ALA A 26 12.16 7.30 3.90
N LEU A 27 11.60 6.24 3.34
CA LEU A 27 12.31 4.97 3.14
C LEU A 27 13.45 5.10 2.13
N LEU A 28 13.25 5.83 1.02
CA LEU A 28 14.31 6.14 0.06
C LEU A 28 15.47 6.90 0.70
N LYS A 29 15.17 7.93 1.49
CA LYS A 29 16.17 8.70 2.24
C LYS A 29 16.95 7.84 3.24
N ALA A 30 16.29 6.84 3.81
CA ALA A 30 16.92 5.88 4.73
C ALA A 30 17.63 4.71 4.02
N GLY A 31 17.77 4.77 2.69
CA GLY A 31 18.56 3.82 1.90
C GLY A 31 17.83 2.56 1.44
N ALA A 32 16.51 2.44 1.68
CA ALA A 32 15.75 1.32 1.16
C ALA A 32 15.58 1.37 -0.36
N LYS A 33 15.46 0.20 -0.98
CA LYS A 33 14.84 0.08 -2.29
C LYS A 33 13.32 0.13 -2.12
N VAL A 34 12.65 1.00 -2.86
CA VAL A 34 11.19 1.22 -2.71
C VAL A 34 10.46 0.89 -4.00
N VAL A 35 9.49 -0.01 -3.89
CA VAL A 35 8.51 -0.25 -4.95
C VAL A 35 7.21 0.46 -4.54
N ALA A 36 6.98 1.65 -5.10
CA ALA A 36 5.80 2.47 -4.82
C ALA A 36 4.67 2.13 -5.77
N THR A 37 3.50 1.70 -5.26
CA THR A 37 2.42 1.28 -6.13
C THR A 37 1.28 2.28 -6.22
N TYR A 38 0.53 2.18 -7.30
CA TYR A 38 -0.69 2.95 -7.56
C TYR A 38 -1.70 2.07 -8.29
N HIS A 39 -2.96 2.47 -8.31
CA HIS A 39 -4.00 1.74 -9.06
C HIS A 39 -4.29 2.42 -10.40
N SER A 40 -4.75 3.67 -10.41
CA SER A 40 -5.28 4.31 -11.62
C SER A 40 -4.61 5.64 -12.00
N ASN A 41 -3.89 6.29 -11.09
CA ASN A 41 -3.31 7.61 -11.34
C ASN A 41 -1.87 7.53 -11.85
N ALA A 42 -1.68 6.99 -13.06
CA ALA A 42 -0.37 6.89 -13.71
C ALA A 42 0.33 8.25 -13.86
N LYS A 43 -0.43 9.33 -14.13
CA LYS A 43 0.12 10.68 -14.25
C LYS A 43 0.80 11.15 -12.96
N ALA A 44 0.13 10.93 -11.81
CA ALA A 44 0.70 11.28 -10.51
C ALA A 44 1.91 10.40 -10.17
N ALA A 45 1.87 9.12 -10.50
CA ALA A 45 2.97 8.20 -10.30
C ALA A 45 4.21 8.61 -11.12
N LYS A 46 4.04 8.92 -12.41
CA LYS A 46 5.13 9.42 -13.27
C LYS A 46 5.72 10.72 -12.73
N LYS A 47 4.86 11.70 -12.34
CA LYS A 47 5.32 12.95 -11.74
C LYS A 47 6.10 12.72 -10.44
N PHE A 48 5.69 11.75 -9.63
CA PHE A 48 6.42 11.38 -8.41
C PHE A 48 7.82 10.86 -8.74
N ALA A 49 7.95 9.89 -9.64
CA ALA A 49 9.25 9.36 -10.06
C ALA A 49 10.16 10.44 -10.67
N GLU A 50 9.62 11.28 -11.53
CA GLU A 50 10.34 12.41 -12.12
C GLU A 50 10.84 13.42 -11.06
N SER A 51 10.06 13.63 -9.98
CA SER A 51 10.46 14.50 -8.88
C SER A 51 11.49 13.89 -7.93
N ARG A 52 11.86 12.63 -8.14
CA ARG A 52 12.79 11.84 -7.30
C ARG A 52 13.85 11.13 -8.15
N LYS A 53 14.31 11.80 -9.20
CA LYS A 53 15.33 11.27 -10.13
C LYS A 53 16.63 10.84 -9.43
N GLU A 54 16.96 11.50 -8.34
CA GLU A 54 18.10 11.16 -7.48
C GLU A 54 18.03 9.73 -6.92
N TYR A 55 16.83 9.15 -6.82
CA TYR A 55 16.58 7.79 -6.37
C TYR A 55 16.22 6.81 -7.49
N SER A 56 16.45 7.16 -8.76
CA SER A 56 16.04 6.33 -9.90
C SER A 56 16.57 4.88 -9.88
N ALA A 57 17.69 4.63 -9.21
CA ALA A 57 18.23 3.29 -8.99
C ALA A 57 17.55 2.51 -7.85
N SER A 58 16.82 3.21 -6.97
CA SER A 58 16.22 2.66 -5.76
C SER A 58 14.70 2.82 -5.70
N LEU A 59 14.10 3.54 -6.64
CA LEU A 59 12.65 3.74 -6.75
C LEU A 59 12.10 3.08 -7.99
N ASP A 60 11.14 2.19 -7.80
CA ASP A 60 10.34 1.65 -8.90
C ASP A 60 8.84 1.86 -8.66
N LEU A 61 8.06 1.78 -9.74
CA LEU A 61 6.62 1.99 -9.75
C LEU A 61 5.89 0.73 -10.18
N GLY A 62 4.86 0.34 -9.43
CA GLY A 62 3.98 -0.77 -9.79
C GLY A 62 2.53 -0.32 -9.93
N SER A 63 1.80 -0.93 -10.85
CA SER A 63 0.37 -0.64 -11.04
C SER A 63 -0.46 -1.92 -10.97
N PHE A 64 -1.37 -1.98 -10.00
CA PHE A 64 -2.35 -3.06 -9.87
C PHE A 64 -3.50 -2.65 -8.95
N ASP A 65 -4.56 -3.44 -8.96
CA ASP A 65 -5.70 -3.30 -8.06
C ASP A 65 -5.55 -4.26 -6.86
N VAL A 66 -5.41 -3.72 -5.65
CA VAL A 66 -5.28 -4.51 -4.41
C VAL A 66 -6.47 -5.43 -4.15
N THR A 67 -7.64 -5.13 -4.73
CA THR A 67 -8.85 -5.97 -4.61
C THR A 67 -8.78 -7.24 -5.46
N LYS A 68 -7.90 -7.29 -6.44
CA LYS A 68 -7.76 -8.39 -7.40
C LYS A 68 -6.66 -9.34 -6.96
N TYR A 69 -7.05 -10.42 -6.29
CA TYR A 69 -6.13 -11.39 -5.70
C TYR A 69 -5.03 -11.85 -6.68
N ALA A 70 -5.40 -12.24 -7.91
CA ALA A 70 -4.44 -12.69 -8.92
C ALA A 70 -3.45 -11.58 -9.32
N GLN A 71 -3.91 -10.33 -9.45
CA GLN A 71 -3.01 -9.21 -9.76
C GLN A 71 -2.01 -8.96 -8.62
N VAL A 72 -2.43 -9.11 -7.37
CA VAL A 72 -1.54 -9.00 -6.21
C VAL A 72 -0.52 -10.13 -6.22
N GLU A 73 -0.95 -11.38 -6.47
CA GLU A 73 -0.07 -12.54 -6.57
C GLU A 73 1.00 -12.37 -7.65
N ASP A 74 0.58 -12.01 -8.87
CA ASP A 74 1.48 -11.79 -10.00
C ASP A 74 2.47 -10.65 -9.72
N PHE A 75 1.98 -9.59 -9.06
CA PHE A 75 2.84 -8.46 -8.69
C PHE A 75 3.90 -8.84 -7.65
N TYR A 76 3.54 -9.64 -6.63
CA TYR A 76 4.52 -10.14 -5.67
C TYR A 76 5.56 -11.04 -6.34
N ARG A 77 5.15 -11.92 -7.25
CA ARG A 77 6.08 -12.74 -8.03
C ARG A 77 7.05 -11.87 -8.83
N TYR A 78 6.55 -10.87 -9.55
CA TYR A 78 7.38 -9.91 -10.28
C TYR A 78 8.40 -9.20 -9.38
N VAL A 79 7.97 -8.72 -8.20
CA VAL A 79 8.87 -8.02 -7.26
C VAL A 79 9.93 -8.98 -6.71
N GLU A 80 9.57 -10.21 -6.37
CA GLU A 80 10.51 -11.23 -5.90
C GLU A 80 11.55 -11.58 -6.97
N GLU A 81 11.13 -11.76 -8.22
CA GLU A 81 12.03 -12.08 -9.34
C GLU A 81 12.97 -10.92 -9.68
N THR A 82 12.49 -9.68 -9.54
CA THR A 82 13.25 -8.49 -9.96
C THR A 82 14.17 -7.96 -8.86
N TYR A 83 13.71 -7.98 -7.61
CA TYR A 83 14.37 -7.31 -6.48
C TYR A 83 14.73 -8.27 -5.34
N GLY A 84 14.33 -9.51 -5.44
CA GLY A 84 14.47 -10.48 -4.37
C GLY A 84 13.41 -10.31 -3.30
N GLU A 85 13.82 -10.42 -2.05
CA GLU A 85 12.89 -10.46 -0.91
C GLU A 85 12.30 -9.10 -0.59
N ILE A 86 11.07 -9.11 -0.11
CA ILE A 86 10.38 -7.94 0.43
C ILE A 86 10.47 -7.99 1.96
N GLN A 87 11.23 -7.08 2.56
CA GLN A 87 11.39 -7.01 4.01
C GLN A 87 10.37 -6.08 4.67
N ILE A 88 9.82 -5.11 3.92
CA ILE A 88 8.92 -4.11 4.48
C ILE A 88 7.68 -3.98 3.58
N LEU A 89 6.49 -4.14 4.16
CA LEU A 89 5.23 -3.73 3.56
C LEU A 89 4.70 -2.53 4.34
N VAL A 90 4.42 -1.42 3.63
CA VAL A 90 3.60 -0.32 4.16
C VAL A 90 2.33 -0.20 3.31
N HIS A 91 1.21 -0.64 3.88
CA HIS A 91 -0.08 -0.62 3.18
C HIS A 91 -0.81 0.68 3.46
N CYS A 92 -0.76 1.61 2.46
CA CYS A 92 -1.42 2.91 2.52
C CYS A 92 -2.63 3.01 1.58
N SER A 93 -2.88 1.97 0.76
CA SER A 93 -4.05 1.97 -0.13
C SER A 93 -5.34 1.97 0.68
N GLY A 94 -6.27 2.81 0.25
CA GLY A 94 -7.59 2.89 0.85
C GLY A 94 -8.41 3.98 0.20
N ILE A 95 -9.72 3.83 0.32
CA ILE A 95 -10.72 4.79 -0.17
C ILE A 95 -11.74 5.09 0.91
N ARG A 96 -12.45 6.20 0.75
CA ARG A 96 -13.57 6.60 1.58
C ARG A 96 -14.71 7.05 0.68
N ILE A 97 -15.91 6.57 0.96
CA ILE A 97 -17.15 6.99 0.31
C ILE A 97 -18.16 7.24 1.43
N ASP A 98 -18.46 8.50 1.68
CA ASP A 98 -19.33 8.91 2.78
C ASP A 98 -20.79 8.84 2.37
N SER A 99 -21.62 8.24 3.21
CA SER A 99 -23.09 8.23 3.12
C SER A 99 -23.69 7.79 4.44
N ILE A 100 -24.83 8.34 4.83
CA ILE A 100 -25.60 7.82 5.96
C ILE A 100 -26.12 6.42 5.62
N VAL A 101 -26.19 5.52 6.60
CA VAL A 101 -26.50 4.09 6.39
C VAL A 101 -27.76 3.87 5.58
N GLY A 102 -28.84 4.60 5.87
CA GLY A 102 -30.12 4.46 5.16
C GLY A 102 -30.09 4.86 3.68
N MET A 103 -29.05 5.57 3.23
CA MET A 103 -28.87 6.01 1.83
C MET A 103 -27.65 5.40 1.16
N MET A 104 -26.85 4.62 1.92
CA MET A 104 -25.63 4.03 1.39
C MET A 104 -25.94 2.96 0.35
N GLN A 105 -25.38 3.10 -0.83
CA GLN A 105 -25.53 2.11 -1.88
C GLN A 105 -24.69 0.86 -1.55
N GLU A 106 -25.22 -0.34 -1.82
CA GLU A 106 -24.50 -1.61 -1.65
C GLU A 106 -23.12 -1.60 -2.36
N ARG A 107 -23.09 -1.07 -3.59
CA ARG A 107 -21.84 -0.94 -4.36
C ARG A 107 -20.78 -0.08 -3.65
N ASP A 108 -21.20 0.96 -2.94
CA ASP A 108 -20.28 1.89 -2.25
C ASP A 108 -19.77 1.28 -0.95
N TRP A 109 -20.62 0.52 -0.26
CA TRP A 109 -20.24 -0.34 0.84
C TRP A 109 -19.18 -1.37 0.40
N GLY A 110 -19.55 -2.20 -0.61
CA GLY A 110 -18.67 -3.24 -1.13
C GLY A 110 -17.33 -2.69 -1.60
N LYS A 111 -17.32 -1.60 -2.36
CA LYS A 111 -16.09 -0.99 -2.86
C LYS A 111 -15.14 -0.55 -1.74
N VAL A 112 -15.66 0.01 -0.64
CA VAL A 112 -14.84 0.42 0.51
C VAL A 112 -14.30 -0.81 1.24
N ILE A 113 -15.14 -1.82 1.52
CA ILE A 113 -14.73 -3.06 2.17
C ILE A 113 -13.69 -3.80 1.32
N ASP A 114 -13.93 -3.96 0.03
CA ASP A 114 -13.01 -4.66 -0.88
C ASP A 114 -11.66 -3.98 -0.95
N THR A 115 -11.64 -2.64 -1.06
CA THR A 115 -10.37 -1.92 -1.17
C THR A 115 -9.61 -1.90 0.16
N ASN A 116 -10.29 -1.54 1.26
CA ASN A 116 -9.61 -1.26 2.53
C ASN A 116 -9.35 -2.52 3.36
N LEU A 117 -10.25 -3.52 3.31
CA LEU A 117 -10.15 -4.73 4.14
C LEU A 117 -9.66 -5.93 3.31
N THR A 118 -10.37 -6.30 2.25
CA THR A 118 -9.95 -7.42 1.40
C THR A 118 -8.60 -7.14 0.73
N GLY A 119 -8.39 -5.91 0.23
CA GLY A 119 -7.10 -5.48 -0.32
C GLY A 119 -5.96 -5.55 0.70
N THR A 120 -6.23 -5.16 1.96
CA THR A 120 -5.25 -5.32 3.05
C THR A 120 -4.91 -6.79 3.30
N PHE A 121 -5.93 -7.66 3.36
CA PHE A 121 -5.72 -9.10 3.49
C PHE A 121 -4.84 -9.65 2.35
N ASN A 122 -5.15 -9.32 1.11
CA ASN A 122 -4.38 -9.78 -0.06
C ASN A 122 -2.90 -9.38 0.06
N MET A 123 -2.64 -8.11 0.37
CA MET A 123 -1.28 -7.60 0.52
C MET A 123 -0.53 -8.26 1.68
N CYS A 124 -1.19 -8.40 2.83
CA CYS A 124 -0.59 -9.05 4.00
C CYS A 124 -0.29 -10.52 3.76
N LYS A 125 -1.20 -11.26 3.11
CA LYS A 125 -1.02 -12.69 2.83
C LYS A 125 0.27 -12.95 2.07
N PHE A 126 0.49 -12.27 0.95
CA PHE A 126 1.68 -12.48 0.14
C PHE A 126 2.95 -11.93 0.81
N SER A 127 2.86 -10.81 1.55
CA SER A 127 3.98 -10.36 2.38
C SER A 127 4.40 -11.39 3.42
N VAL A 128 3.43 -11.96 4.15
CA VAL A 128 3.71 -12.97 5.17
C VAL A 128 4.37 -14.19 4.55
N GLN A 129 3.87 -14.69 3.41
CA GLN A 129 4.47 -15.83 2.70
C GLN A 129 5.94 -15.56 2.32
N ASN A 130 6.24 -14.35 1.85
CA ASN A 130 7.59 -13.93 1.51
C ASN A 130 8.48 -13.85 2.77
N MET A 131 8.02 -13.15 3.79
CA MET A 131 8.77 -12.89 5.03
C MET A 131 9.00 -14.15 5.89
N MET A 132 8.07 -15.11 5.85
CA MET A 132 8.20 -16.39 6.58
C MET A 132 9.38 -17.22 6.10
N ARG A 133 9.68 -17.22 4.81
CA ARG A 133 10.82 -17.98 4.24
C ARG A 133 12.15 -17.55 4.86
N LYS A 134 12.27 -16.29 5.24
CA LYS A 134 13.50 -15.71 5.82
C LYS A 134 13.38 -15.39 7.30
N LYS A 135 12.22 -15.65 7.90
CA LYS A 135 11.94 -15.35 9.32
C LYS A 135 12.21 -13.87 9.68
N TYR A 136 12.04 -12.97 8.69
CA TYR A 136 12.24 -11.53 8.85
C TYR A 136 11.28 -10.73 7.99
N GLY A 137 10.73 -9.65 8.54
CA GLY A 137 9.91 -8.67 7.85
C GLY A 137 9.13 -7.77 8.79
N ARG A 138 8.59 -6.69 8.23
CA ARG A 138 7.72 -5.73 8.93
C ARG A 138 6.54 -5.38 8.05
N ILE A 139 5.35 -5.49 8.62
CA ILE A 139 4.09 -5.10 7.99
C ILE A 139 3.51 -3.94 8.77
N ILE A 140 3.29 -2.83 8.08
CA ILE A 140 2.71 -1.61 8.63
C ILE A 140 1.44 -1.31 7.83
N ILE A 141 0.31 -1.23 8.52
CA ILE A 141 -1.01 -0.95 7.92
C ILE A 141 -1.48 0.41 8.41
N ILE A 142 -1.79 1.31 7.47
CA ILE A 142 -2.35 2.61 7.79
C ILE A 142 -3.83 2.46 8.08
N THR A 143 -4.18 2.53 9.34
CA THR A 143 -5.56 2.48 9.85
C THR A 143 -6.15 3.89 10.00
N SER A 144 -7.22 4.02 10.79
CA SER A 144 -7.85 5.30 11.10
C SER A 144 -8.45 5.26 12.52
N PRO A 145 -8.43 6.37 13.27
CA PRO A 145 -9.22 6.50 14.51
C PRO A 145 -10.71 6.21 14.31
N ILE A 146 -11.22 6.45 13.09
CA ILE A 146 -12.62 6.18 12.73
C ILE A 146 -12.98 4.70 12.88
N GLY A 147 -12.05 3.77 12.67
CA GLY A 147 -12.25 2.34 12.92
C GLY A 147 -12.53 2.01 14.40
N LYS A 148 -12.10 2.85 15.33
CA LYS A 148 -12.33 2.69 16.76
C LYS A 148 -13.55 3.46 17.27
N PHE A 149 -13.74 4.70 16.82
CA PHE A 149 -14.74 5.60 17.39
C PHE A 149 -15.97 5.77 16.50
N GLY A 150 -15.90 5.36 15.22
CA GLY A 150 -16.93 5.65 14.24
C GLY A 150 -16.98 7.15 13.85
N PHE A 151 -17.75 7.43 12.83
CA PHE A 151 -18.11 8.80 12.46
C PHE A 151 -19.40 8.78 11.65
N SER A 152 -20.25 9.79 11.80
CA SER A 152 -21.48 9.90 11.04
C SER A 152 -21.20 9.88 9.53
N GLY A 153 -21.96 9.08 8.79
CA GLY A 153 -21.77 8.92 7.34
C GLY A 153 -20.59 8.03 6.91
N GLN A 154 -19.86 7.40 7.83
CA GLN A 154 -18.67 6.61 7.51
C GLN A 154 -18.75 5.16 8.00
N SER A 155 -19.93 4.56 8.02
CA SER A 155 -20.10 3.19 8.52
C SER A 155 -19.29 2.15 7.74
N ASN A 156 -19.26 2.23 6.41
CA ASN A 156 -18.42 1.37 5.55
C ASN A 156 -16.91 1.58 5.84
N TYR A 157 -16.50 2.84 5.96
CA TYR A 157 -15.10 3.17 6.23
C TYR A 157 -14.68 2.73 7.65
N ALA A 158 -15.52 3.00 8.66
CA ALA A 158 -15.29 2.54 10.03
C ALA A 158 -15.16 1.02 10.11
N ALA A 159 -16.09 0.28 9.47
CA ALA A 159 -16.04 -1.17 9.41
C ALA A 159 -14.77 -1.70 8.72
N SER A 160 -14.26 -0.98 7.72
CA SER A 160 -13.08 -1.39 6.95
C SER A 160 -11.75 -1.08 7.64
N LYS A 161 -11.78 -0.24 8.71
CA LYS A 161 -10.61 0.24 9.47
C LYS A 161 -10.60 -0.23 10.92
#